data_5308675b6de47af61a677bf81a3c5285
#
_entry.id   5308675b6de47af61a677bf81a3c5285
#
_cell.length_a   1.000
_cell.length_b   1.000
_cell.length_c   1.000
_cell.angle_alpha   90.00
_cell.angle_beta   90.00
_cell.angle_gamma   90.00
#
_symmetry.space_group_name_H-M   'P 1'
#
loop_
_entity.id
_entity.type
_entity.pdbx_description
1 polymer ?
#
loop_
_entity_poly.entity_id
_entity_poly.type
_entity_poly.pdbx_seq_one_letter_code
_entity_poly.pdbx_strand_id
1 'polypeptide(L)'
;MRALRKTAPRPGAELEDVPVPDPGEGEVLVRVHAASICGTDLHIFDWNEWAQGRVTRVPMTFGHEVAGTVEAVGPEVHHVQRGAFVAVETHIACGVCSTCRTGRAHICRNLKILGVDTDGAFAEYVVVPAVNAWIVGEGIHPDHASVMEPFGNAVHATFGTEGGEDLLTNPVAVIGCGPIGLFAVGIARALGAWKVIAIEPNDERRSLAAKMGADLLIDPKTDDPVEAVLDATDGNGAEVVLEMSGNATAIDQGTRLLARGGRMSLLGLPDGPVTLDLNDQVIFKEARILGITGRQMFRTWQQTTTLLSTGRVDISPVITHRFPLDRFEEAFETAASGHAAKVIVFPGANHQR
;
A
#
# COMPACT_ATOMS: atom_id res chain seq x y z
N MET A 1 -17.36 4.86 21.61
CA MET A 1 -16.94 5.18 20.23
C MET A 1 -17.59 4.23 19.25
N ARG A 2 -17.91 4.72 18.06
CA ARG A 2 -18.38 3.83 16.98
C ARG A 2 -17.18 3.12 16.34
N ALA A 3 -17.35 1.83 16.07
CA ALA A 3 -16.34 0.98 15.43
C ALA A 3 -16.99 -0.05 14.52
N LEU A 4 -16.43 -0.25 13.33
CA LEU A 4 -16.80 -1.32 12.43
C LEU A 4 -16.05 -2.59 12.83
N ARG A 5 -16.80 -3.62 13.20
CA ARG A 5 -16.23 -4.83 13.80
C ARG A 5 -16.57 -6.10 13.03
N LYS A 6 -15.60 -6.95 12.96
CA LYS A 6 -15.77 -8.35 12.60
C LYS A 6 -16.22 -9.09 13.85
N THR A 7 -17.53 -9.29 14.01
CA THR A 7 -18.13 -9.84 15.23
C THR A 7 -18.13 -11.37 15.25
N ALA A 8 -18.15 -11.99 14.07
CA ALA A 8 -18.17 -13.44 13.91
C ALA A 8 -17.36 -13.90 12.68
N PRO A 9 -16.92 -15.17 12.62
CA PRO A 9 -16.18 -15.75 11.48
C PRO A 9 -17.13 -16.07 10.30
N ARG A 10 -17.73 -15.05 9.70
CA ARG A 10 -18.67 -15.11 8.57
C ARG A 10 -18.57 -13.84 7.72
N PRO A 11 -19.05 -13.80 6.47
CA PRO A 11 -19.13 -12.57 5.67
C PRO A 11 -19.85 -11.43 6.38
N GLY A 12 -19.44 -10.18 6.08
CA GLY A 12 -19.96 -8.95 6.64
C GLY A 12 -19.21 -8.46 7.87
N ALA A 13 -19.61 -7.31 8.35
CA ALA A 13 -19.14 -6.65 9.58
C ALA A 13 -20.31 -5.87 10.20
N GLU A 14 -20.17 -5.44 11.44
CA GLU A 14 -21.21 -4.75 12.18
C GLU A 14 -20.66 -3.46 12.79
N LEU A 15 -21.47 -2.39 12.72
CA LEU A 15 -21.13 -1.12 13.36
C LEU A 15 -21.61 -1.17 14.81
N GLU A 16 -20.70 -1.12 15.77
CA GLU A 16 -20.99 -1.23 17.20
C GLU A 16 -20.53 0.01 17.98
N ASP A 17 -21.21 0.29 19.07
CA ASP A 17 -20.73 1.22 20.09
C ASP A 17 -19.89 0.45 21.12
N VAL A 18 -18.61 0.78 21.18
CA VAL A 18 -17.64 0.16 22.10
C VAL A 18 -16.96 1.22 22.97
N PRO A 19 -16.42 0.84 24.14
CA PRO A 19 -15.64 1.77 24.95
C PRO A 19 -14.46 2.34 24.15
N VAL A 20 -14.11 3.62 24.40
CA VAL A 20 -12.85 4.19 23.90
C VAL A 20 -11.71 3.49 24.66
N PRO A 21 -10.71 2.91 23.96
CA PRO A 21 -9.59 2.27 24.65
C PRO A 21 -8.65 3.30 25.28
N ASP A 22 -8.00 2.94 26.38
CA ASP A 22 -6.92 3.73 26.97
C ASP A 22 -5.56 3.25 26.42
N PRO A 23 -4.61 4.18 26.09
CA PRO A 23 -3.29 3.79 25.65
C PRO A 23 -2.45 3.27 26.83
N GLY A 24 -1.84 2.11 26.65
CA GLY A 24 -0.90 1.50 27.59
C GLY A 24 0.49 2.13 27.54
N GLU A 25 1.44 1.52 28.26
CA GLU A 25 2.87 1.92 28.23
C GLU A 25 3.42 1.83 26.80
N GLY A 26 4.06 2.91 26.33
CA GLY A 26 4.62 2.99 24.98
C GLY A 26 3.60 3.15 23.85
N GLU A 27 2.32 3.39 24.17
CA GLU A 27 1.24 3.52 23.19
C GLU A 27 0.65 4.92 23.13
N VAL A 28 -0.03 5.24 22.06
CA VAL A 28 -0.83 6.45 21.88
C VAL A 28 -2.24 6.11 21.43
N LEU A 29 -3.22 6.91 21.87
CA LEU A 29 -4.58 6.90 21.36
C LEU A 29 -4.67 7.92 20.22
N VAL A 30 -5.02 7.46 19.03
CA VAL A 30 -5.21 8.30 17.85
C VAL A 30 -6.70 8.47 17.59
N ARG A 31 -7.18 9.72 17.55
CA ARG A 31 -8.49 10.07 17.02
C ARG A 31 -8.43 10.02 15.50
N VAL A 32 -9.14 9.08 14.90
CA VAL A 32 -9.08 8.80 13.46
C VAL A 32 -9.79 9.91 12.68
N HIS A 33 -9.09 10.49 11.72
CA HIS A 33 -9.65 11.46 10.77
C HIS A 33 -10.10 10.76 9.49
N ALA A 34 -9.25 9.91 8.95
CA ALA A 34 -9.50 9.15 7.74
C ALA A 34 -8.84 7.77 7.84
N ALA A 35 -9.52 6.77 7.37
CA ALA A 35 -8.98 5.44 7.12
C ALA A 35 -9.26 5.04 5.67
N SER A 36 -8.45 4.16 5.06
CA SER A 36 -8.73 3.72 3.71
C SER A 36 -8.88 2.20 3.62
N ILE A 37 -9.68 1.75 2.66
CA ILE A 37 -9.95 0.33 2.44
C ILE A 37 -8.82 -0.29 1.60
N CYS A 38 -8.24 -1.38 2.11
CA CYS A 38 -7.26 -2.23 1.45
C CYS A 38 -7.89 -3.54 0.97
N GLY A 39 -7.23 -4.25 0.03
CA GLY A 39 -7.61 -5.61 -0.35
C GLY A 39 -7.67 -6.59 0.83
N THR A 40 -6.77 -6.43 1.81
CA THR A 40 -6.80 -7.19 3.07
C THR A 40 -8.10 -7.01 3.84
N ASP A 41 -8.67 -5.80 3.85
CA ASP A 41 -9.92 -5.53 4.53
C ASP A 41 -11.11 -6.19 3.81
N LEU A 42 -11.06 -6.26 2.47
CA LEU A 42 -12.04 -7.01 1.67
C LEU A 42 -12.00 -8.50 2.01
N HIS A 43 -10.80 -9.09 2.13
CA HIS A 43 -10.66 -10.50 2.55
C HIS A 43 -11.26 -10.76 3.94
N ILE A 44 -11.05 -9.84 4.89
CA ILE A 44 -11.64 -9.94 6.24
C ILE A 44 -13.16 -9.76 6.18
N PHE A 45 -13.63 -8.79 5.40
CA PHE A 45 -15.07 -8.53 5.24
C PHE A 45 -15.78 -9.76 4.65
N ASP A 46 -15.26 -10.33 3.57
CA ASP A 46 -15.82 -11.51 2.88
C ASP A 46 -15.58 -12.82 3.63
N TRP A 47 -14.68 -12.82 4.62
CA TRP A 47 -14.30 -14.00 5.39
C TRP A 47 -13.83 -15.16 4.50
N ASN A 48 -13.02 -14.86 3.49
CA ASN A 48 -12.50 -15.85 2.55
C ASN A 48 -11.43 -16.77 3.18
N GLU A 49 -10.89 -17.71 2.41
CA GLU A 49 -9.90 -18.68 2.89
C GLU A 49 -8.67 -18.02 3.54
N TRP A 50 -8.19 -16.91 2.99
CA TRP A 50 -7.08 -16.16 3.57
C TRP A 50 -7.44 -15.64 4.97
N ALA A 51 -8.61 -15.01 5.11
CA ALA A 51 -9.06 -14.49 6.40
C ALA A 51 -9.25 -15.60 7.44
N GLN A 52 -9.83 -16.76 7.02
CA GLN A 52 -10.01 -17.93 7.87
C GLN A 52 -8.68 -18.50 8.38
N GLY A 53 -7.63 -18.47 7.56
CA GLY A 53 -6.29 -18.93 7.93
C GLY A 53 -5.48 -17.91 8.74
N ARG A 54 -5.80 -16.61 8.62
CA ARG A 54 -4.97 -15.52 9.14
C ARG A 54 -5.53 -14.83 10.37
N VAL A 55 -6.84 -14.60 10.42
CA VAL A 55 -7.49 -13.90 11.52
C VAL A 55 -7.76 -14.87 12.66
N THR A 56 -7.08 -14.68 13.78
CA THR A 56 -7.16 -15.60 14.93
C THR A 56 -8.09 -15.12 16.05
N ARG A 57 -8.59 -13.87 15.95
CA ARG A 57 -9.41 -13.25 17.00
C ARG A 57 -10.64 -12.57 16.39
N VAL A 58 -11.82 -12.96 16.83
CA VAL A 58 -13.08 -12.27 16.67
C VAL A 58 -13.79 -12.25 18.03
N PRO A 59 -14.49 -11.18 18.43
CA PRO A 59 -14.70 -9.92 17.71
C PRO A 59 -13.46 -9.04 17.66
N MET A 60 -13.28 -8.29 16.55
CA MET A 60 -12.18 -7.33 16.37
C MET A 60 -12.61 -6.14 15.52
N THR A 61 -12.06 -4.97 15.76
CA THR A 61 -12.08 -3.85 14.82
C THR A 61 -10.97 -4.08 13.79
N PHE A 62 -11.24 -3.90 12.49
CA PHE A 62 -10.24 -4.04 11.43
C PHE A 62 -9.96 -2.69 10.76
N GLY A 63 -9.18 -2.68 9.67
CA GLY A 63 -8.66 -1.46 9.04
C GLY A 63 -7.26 -1.10 9.55
N HIS A 64 -6.36 -0.81 8.62
CA HIS A 64 -4.93 -0.64 8.95
C HIS A 64 -4.27 0.56 8.26
N GLU A 65 -4.93 1.20 7.31
CA GLU A 65 -4.47 2.39 6.61
C GLU A 65 -5.17 3.61 7.25
N VAL A 66 -4.44 4.45 7.98
CA VAL A 66 -5.08 5.46 8.85
C VAL A 66 -4.22 6.69 9.08
N ALA A 67 -4.90 7.84 9.18
CA ALA A 67 -4.34 9.08 9.70
C ALA A 67 -5.29 9.73 10.71
N GLY A 68 -4.72 10.43 11.67
CA GLY A 68 -5.50 11.08 12.71
C GLY A 68 -4.66 11.96 13.63
N THR A 69 -5.27 12.45 14.70
CA THR A 69 -4.61 13.28 15.71
C THR A 69 -4.43 12.48 17.00
N VAL A 70 -3.26 12.53 17.58
CA VAL A 70 -2.99 11.94 18.90
C VAL A 70 -3.86 12.62 19.96
N GLU A 71 -4.78 11.86 20.54
CA GLU A 71 -5.73 12.34 21.56
C GLU A 71 -5.18 12.15 22.97
N ALA A 72 -4.50 11.02 23.21
CA ALA A 72 -3.86 10.73 24.50
C ALA A 72 -2.56 9.97 24.28
N VAL A 73 -1.67 10.10 25.25
CA VAL A 73 -0.33 9.51 25.26
C VAL A 73 -0.19 8.66 26.50
N GLY A 74 0.18 7.41 26.33
CA GLY A 74 0.44 6.47 27.44
C GLY A 74 1.78 6.76 28.14
N PRO A 75 2.05 6.07 29.25
CA PRO A 75 3.33 6.17 29.94
C PRO A 75 4.52 5.84 29.02
N GLU A 76 5.71 6.37 29.34
CA GLU A 76 7.01 6.13 28.65
C GLU A 76 7.03 6.56 27.17
N VAL A 77 6.09 7.37 26.70
CA VAL A 77 6.10 7.96 25.35
C VAL A 77 6.68 9.38 25.42
N HIS A 78 7.78 9.63 24.68
CA HIS A 78 8.50 10.91 24.74
C HIS A 78 8.65 11.61 23.37
N HIS A 79 8.42 10.90 22.24
CA HIS A 79 8.68 11.41 20.89
C HIS A 79 7.43 11.87 20.14
N VAL A 80 6.24 11.58 20.67
CA VAL A 80 4.96 12.00 20.13
C VAL A 80 4.16 12.70 21.23
N GLN A 81 3.45 13.77 20.88
CA GLN A 81 2.68 14.56 21.84
C GLN A 81 1.20 14.60 21.47
N ARG A 82 0.34 14.83 22.45
CA ARG A 82 -1.08 15.12 22.23
C ARG A 82 -1.23 16.28 21.24
N GLY A 83 -2.14 16.15 20.29
CA GLY A 83 -2.37 17.11 19.22
C GLY A 83 -1.51 16.89 17.97
N ALA A 84 -0.49 16.02 18.00
CA ALA A 84 0.28 15.70 16.80
C ALA A 84 -0.60 15.02 15.75
N PHE A 85 -0.51 15.47 14.48
CA PHE A 85 -1.14 14.80 13.36
C PHE A 85 -0.23 13.69 12.85
N VAL A 86 -0.75 12.48 12.76
CA VAL A 86 0.02 11.26 12.46
C VAL A 86 -0.64 10.42 11.39
N ALA A 87 0.17 9.74 10.58
CA ALA A 87 -0.19 8.54 9.84
C ALA A 87 0.43 7.33 10.54
N VAL A 88 -0.16 6.15 10.39
CA VAL A 88 0.24 5.00 11.21
C VAL A 88 0.93 3.93 10.36
N GLU A 89 2.12 3.51 10.81
CA GLU A 89 2.77 2.30 10.32
C GLU A 89 2.02 1.07 10.85
N THR A 90 1.47 0.27 9.95
CA THR A 90 0.64 -0.89 10.32
C THR A 90 1.43 -2.08 10.85
N HIS A 91 2.72 -2.19 10.51
CA HIS A 91 3.59 -3.26 10.95
C HIS A 91 4.10 -3.01 12.37
N ILE A 92 3.64 -3.80 13.35
CA ILE A 92 4.06 -3.73 14.74
C ILE A 92 5.17 -4.76 14.94
N ALA A 93 6.41 -4.30 14.93
CA ALA A 93 7.60 -5.12 15.06
C ALA A 93 7.93 -5.40 16.53
N CYS A 94 8.53 -6.56 16.84
CA CYS A 94 8.89 -6.90 18.21
C CYS A 94 10.13 -6.16 18.77
N GLY A 95 10.89 -5.47 17.92
CA GLY A 95 12.09 -4.70 18.28
C GLY A 95 13.34 -5.52 18.67
N VAL A 96 13.19 -6.81 19.02
CA VAL A 96 14.26 -7.58 19.65
C VAL A 96 14.81 -8.74 18.81
N CYS A 97 14.11 -9.21 17.78
CA CYS A 97 14.61 -10.29 16.92
C CYS A 97 15.74 -9.83 16.00
N SER A 98 16.43 -10.75 15.36
CA SER A 98 17.59 -10.46 14.52
C SER A 98 17.28 -9.49 13.38
N THR A 99 16.15 -9.65 12.71
CA THR A 99 15.73 -8.74 11.63
C THR A 99 15.46 -7.32 12.15
N CYS A 100 14.81 -7.17 13.31
CA CYS A 100 14.60 -5.85 13.93
C CYS A 100 15.95 -5.20 14.29
N ARG A 101 16.83 -5.94 14.96
CA ARG A 101 18.12 -5.40 15.43
C ARG A 101 19.11 -5.08 14.30
N THR A 102 18.87 -5.57 13.09
CA THR A 102 19.67 -5.27 11.89
C THR A 102 18.99 -4.31 10.91
N GLY A 103 18.00 -3.51 11.38
CA GLY A 103 17.36 -2.47 10.59
C GLY A 103 16.32 -2.98 9.58
N ARG A 104 15.86 -4.23 9.72
CA ARG A 104 14.87 -4.86 8.85
C ARG A 104 13.59 -5.20 9.62
N ALA A 105 13.10 -4.24 10.41
CA ALA A 105 11.93 -4.43 11.28
C ALA A 105 10.65 -4.76 10.52
N HIS A 106 10.49 -4.30 9.29
CA HIS A 106 9.35 -4.59 8.42
C HIS A 106 9.19 -6.09 8.07
N ILE A 107 10.25 -6.88 8.19
CA ILE A 107 10.23 -8.35 8.06
C ILE A 107 10.50 -9.04 9.42
N CYS A 108 9.98 -8.45 10.49
CA CYS A 108 10.08 -8.98 11.83
C CYS A 108 9.54 -10.42 11.89
N ARG A 109 10.26 -11.32 12.55
CA ARG A 109 9.83 -12.71 12.74
C ARG A 109 8.49 -12.81 13.51
N ASN A 110 8.25 -11.89 14.42
CA ASN A 110 7.06 -11.83 15.27
C ASN A 110 6.19 -10.61 14.88
N LEU A 111 6.08 -10.34 13.58
CA LEU A 111 5.32 -9.20 13.08
C LEU A 111 3.85 -9.35 13.43
N LYS A 112 3.27 -8.29 13.98
CA LYS A 112 1.82 -8.11 14.09
C LYS A 112 1.38 -7.01 13.13
N ILE A 113 0.15 -7.10 12.66
CA ILE A 113 -0.44 -6.13 11.74
C ILE A 113 -1.64 -5.50 12.42
N LEU A 114 -1.67 -4.17 12.46
CA LEU A 114 -2.81 -3.38 12.92
C LEU A 114 -4.06 -3.77 12.12
N GLY A 115 -5.19 -3.93 12.77
CA GLY A 115 -6.43 -4.32 12.10
C GLY A 115 -6.51 -5.76 11.61
N VAL A 116 -5.48 -6.58 11.91
CA VAL A 116 -5.44 -8.03 11.63
C VAL A 116 -5.10 -8.81 12.89
N ASP A 117 -4.02 -8.46 13.58
CA ASP A 117 -3.56 -9.11 14.82
C ASP A 117 -3.95 -8.29 16.07
N THR A 118 -4.21 -7.02 15.91
CA THR A 118 -4.71 -6.09 16.93
C THR A 118 -5.94 -5.38 16.41
N ASP A 119 -6.68 -4.68 17.29
CA ASP A 119 -7.77 -3.82 16.85
C ASP A 119 -7.25 -2.72 15.93
N GLY A 120 -8.01 -2.41 14.88
CA GLY A 120 -7.66 -1.50 13.79
C GLY A 120 -8.43 -0.20 13.79
N ALA A 121 -8.43 0.46 12.65
CA ALA A 121 -8.75 1.87 12.50
C ALA A 121 -10.12 2.20 11.86
N PHE A 122 -10.94 1.23 11.53
CA PHE A 122 -12.33 1.55 11.15
C PHE A 122 -13.16 1.85 12.40
N ALA A 123 -12.71 2.84 13.16
CA ALA A 123 -13.31 3.33 14.40
C ALA A 123 -12.95 4.81 14.63
N GLU A 124 -13.69 5.48 15.52
CA GLU A 124 -13.39 6.88 15.86
C GLU A 124 -12.01 7.05 16.53
N TYR A 125 -11.53 6.00 17.23
CA TYR A 125 -10.22 5.99 17.90
C TYR A 125 -9.54 4.64 17.71
N VAL A 126 -8.21 4.67 17.69
CA VAL A 126 -7.35 3.47 17.66
C VAL A 126 -6.14 3.66 18.56
N VAL A 127 -5.77 2.61 19.31
CA VAL A 127 -4.51 2.58 20.07
C VAL A 127 -3.44 1.92 19.22
N VAL A 128 -2.27 2.57 19.15
CA VAL A 128 -1.11 2.06 18.41
C VAL A 128 0.16 2.26 19.23
N PRO A 129 1.21 1.43 19.03
CA PRO A 129 2.53 1.73 19.59
C PRO A 129 2.99 3.13 19.13
N ALA A 130 3.48 3.93 20.04
CA ALA A 130 3.88 5.31 19.73
C ALA A 130 4.95 5.38 18.63
N VAL A 131 5.83 4.38 18.54
CA VAL A 131 6.84 4.27 17.48
C VAL A 131 6.21 4.11 16.08
N ASN A 132 4.99 3.58 15.99
CA ASN A 132 4.23 3.42 14.75
C ASN A 132 3.47 4.70 14.35
N ALA A 133 3.33 5.66 15.24
CA ALA A 133 2.69 6.94 14.97
C ALA A 133 3.69 7.89 14.27
N TRP A 134 3.68 7.90 12.94
CA TRP A 134 4.54 8.76 12.13
C TRP A 134 3.97 10.18 12.08
N ILE A 135 4.71 11.16 12.59
CA ILE A 135 4.29 12.57 12.56
C ILE A 135 4.28 13.05 11.11
N VAL A 136 3.11 13.47 10.65
CA VAL A 136 2.90 14.02 9.31
C VAL A 136 3.17 15.53 9.36
N GLY A 137 4.04 16.00 8.46
CA GLY A 137 4.33 17.43 8.34
C GLY A 137 3.13 18.24 7.82
N GLU A 138 3.24 19.56 7.94
CA GLU A 138 2.25 20.48 7.39
C GLU A 138 2.09 20.29 5.86
N GLY A 139 0.89 20.55 5.34
CA GLY A 139 0.59 20.52 3.91
C GLY A 139 0.13 19.18 3.34
N ILE A 140 0.14 18.07 4.12
CA ILE A 140 -0.43 16.80 3.69
C ILE A 140 -1.87 16.69 4.21
N HIS A 141 -2.83 16.60 3.27
CA HIS A 141 -4.25 16.46 3.61
C HIS A 141 -4.53 15.12 4.32
N PRO A 142 -5.50 15.03 5.26
CA PRO A 142 -5.84 13.79 5.96
C PRO A 142 -6.10 12.58 5.04
N ASP A 143 -6.76 12.78 3.91
CA ASP A 143 -6.98 11.72 2.92
C ASP A 143 -5.66 11.17 2.39
N HIS A 144 -4.71 12.05 2.04
CA HIS A 144 -3.39 11.67 1.58
C HIS A 144 -2.59 10.98 2.69
N ALA A 145 -2.70 11.48 3.92
CA ALA A 145 -2.04 10.89 5.07
C ALA A 145 -2.55 9.47 5.37
N SER A 146 -3.86 9.21 5.21
CA SER A 146 -4.44 7.88 5.44
C SER A 146 -3.94 6.83 4.45
N VAL A 147 -3.50 7.21 3.26
CA VAL A 147 -2.95 6.31 2.24
C VAL A 147 -1.41 6.30 2.19
N MET A 148 -0.73 6.95 3.14
CA MET A 148 0.74 6.92 3.23
C MET A 148 1.28 5.50 3.44
N GLU A 149 0.51 4.64 4.07
CA GLU A 149 0.84 3.23 4.25
C GLU A 149 1.00 2.50 2.90
N PRO A 150 -0.04 2.41 2.04
CA PRO A 150 0.09 1.75 0.74
C PRO A 150 0.97 2.54 -0.24
N PHE A 151 1.02 3.87 -0.14
CA PHE A 151 1.98 4.67 -0.91
C PHE A 151 3.42 4.29 -0.56
N GLY A 152 3.70 4.05 0.72
CA GLY A 152 5.00 3.56 1.17
C GLY A 152 5.38 2.18 0.60
N ASN A 153 4.41 1.29 0.35
CA ASN A 153 4.66 0.03 -0.36
C ASN A 153 5.13 0.30 -1.80
N ALA A 154 4.48 1.22 -2.50
CA ALA A 154 4.90 1.65 -3.82
C ALA A 154 6.29 2.30 -3.81
N VAL A 155 6.60 3.15 -2.81
CA VAL A 155 7.93 3.73 -2.62
C VAL A 155 8.97 2.63 -2.44
N HIS A 156 8.73 1.66 -1.54
CA HIS A 156 9.67 0.56 -1.31
C HIS A 156 9.95 -0.25 -2.58
N ALA A 157 8.91 -0.62 -3.32
CA ALA A 157 9.06 -1.37 -4.56
C ALA A 157 9.77 -0.57 -5.66
N THR A 158 9.43 0.72 -5.79
CA THR A 158 9.97 1.59 -6.85
C THR A 158 11.43 1.94 -6.58
N PHE A 159 11.79 2.29 -5.34
CA PHE A 159 13.17 2.58 -4.96
C PHE A 159 14.06 1.33 -4.93
N GLY A 160 13.51 0.16 -4.65
CA GLY A 160 14.25 -1.09 -4.57
C GLY A 160 15.46 -1.01 -3.64
N THR A 161 16.53 -1.74 -3.97
CA THR A 161 17.81 -1.71 -3.25
C THR A 161 18.73 -0.59 -3.72
N GLU A 162 18.53 -0.11 -4.95
CA GLU A 162 19.37 0.91 -5.63
C GLU A 162 18.96 2.34 -5.26
N GLY A 163 17.96 2.51 -4.39
CA GLY A 163 17.49 3.84 -3.99
C GLY A 163 16.80 4.62 -5.12
N GLY A 164 16.38 3.94 -6.19
CA GLY A 164 15.72 4.54 -7.35
C GLY A 164 16.66 5.13 -8.41
N GLU A 165 17.98 4.97 -8.26
CA GLU A 165 18.95 5.46 -9.26
C GLU A 165 18.77 4.80 -10.64
N ASP A 166 18.33 3.54 -10.66
CA ASP A 166 18.04 2.78 -11.88
C ASP A 166 16.76 3.21 -12.62
N LEU A 167 15.97 4.12 -12.05
CA LEU A 167 14.81 4.70 -12.72
C LEU A 167 15.18 5.92 -13.57
N LEU A 168 16.21 6.67 -13.12
CA LEU A 168 16.59 7.92 -13.76
C LEU A 168 17.01 7.68 -15.21
N THR A 169 16.31 8.32 -16.16
CA THR A 169 16.53 8.21 -17.60
C THR A 169 16.30 6.82 -18.23
N ASN A 170 15.72 5.89 -17.48
CA ASN A 170 15.44 4.53 -17.95
C ASN A 170 13.93 4.29 -18.14
N PRO A 171 13.53 3.33 -19.00
CA PRO A 171 12.14 2.93 -19.14
C PRO A 171 11.71 2.05 -17.94
N VAL A 172 10.52 2.34 -17.41
CA VAL A 172 9.91 1.63 -16.28
C VAL A 172 8.56 1.06 -16.72
N ALA A 173 8.36 -0.23 -16.52
CA ALA A 173 7.07 -0.88 -16.72
C ALA A 173 6.40 -1.18 -15.38
N VAL A 174 5.15 -0.75 -15.21
CA VAL A 174 4.30 -1.05 -14.05
C VAL A 174 3.21 -2.02 -14.50
N ILE A 175 3.19 -3.22 -13.92
CA ILE A 175 2.24 -4.28 -14.24
C ILE A 175 1.21 -4.37 -13.11
N GLY A 176 -0.06 -4.08 -13.43
CA GLY A 176 -1.15 -3.94 -12.48
C GLY A 176 -1.24 -2.53 -11.92
N CYS A 177 -2.28 -1.79 -12.34
CA CYS A 177 -2.56 -0.41 -11.90
C CYS A 177 -3.67 -0.36 -10.85
N GLY A 178 -3.62 -1.25 -9.85
CA GLY A 178 -4.33 -1.06 -8.59
C GLY A 178 -3.74 0.16 -7.84
N PRO A 179 -4.25 0.51 -6.66
CA PRO A 179 -3.78 1.70 -5.94
C PRO A 179 -2.26 1.80 -5.81
N ILE A 180 -1.59 0.69 -5.45
CA ILE A 180 -0.13 0.67 -5.27
C ILE A 180 0.58 0.86 -6.63
N GLY A 181 0.10 0.23 -7.70
CA GLY A 181 0.65 0.41 -9.04
C GLY A 181 0.48 1.83 -9.57
N LEU A 182 -0.67 2.47 -9.33
CA LEU A 182 -0.90 3.87 -9.67
C LEU A 182 0.07 4.80 -8.92
N PHE A 183 0.31 4.56 -7.65
CA PHE A 183 1.34 5.27 -6.89
C PHE A 183 2.73 5.06 -7.48
N ALA A 184 3.07 3.82 -7.84
CA ALA A 184 4.36 3.49 -8.45
C ALA A 184 4.58 4.21 -9.79
N VAL A 185 3.54 4.37 -10.64
CA VAL A 185 3.57 5.19 -11.85
C VAL A 185 3.96 6.63 -11.53
N GLY A 186 3.28 7.26 -10.55
CA GLY A 186 3.58 8.64 -10.15
C GLY A 186 4.99 8.79 -9.57
N ILE A 187 5.45 7.83 -8.78
CA ILE A 187 6.79 7.83 -8.20
C ILE A 187 7.86 7.68 -9.29
N ALA A 188 7.69 6.72 -10.22
CA ALA A 188 8.63 6.52 -11.33
C ALA A 188 8.76 7.80 -12.18
N ARG A 189 7.65 8.46 -12.48
CA ARG A 189 7.65 9.76 -13.18
C ARG A 189 8.40 10.82 -12.39
N ALA A 190 8.14 10.96 -11.09
CA ALA A 190 8.76 11.96 -10.23
C ALA A 190 10.27 11.76 -10.06
N LEU A 191 10.75 10.52 -10.16
CA LEU A 191 12.15 10.14 -10.10
C LEU A 191 12.89 10.26 -11.45
N GLY A 192 12.20 10.69 -12.52
CA GLY A 192 12.82 10.98 -13.79
C GLY A 192 12.96 9.78 -14.74
N ALA A 193 12.07 8.79 -14.61
CA ALA A 193 11.96 7.74 -15.62
C ALA A 193 11.74 8.34 -17.01
N TRP A 194 12.53 7.89 -17.99
CA TRP A 194 12.45 8.38 -19.35
C TRP A 194 11.09 8.05 -19.99
N LYS A 195 10.60 6.84 -19.73
CA LYS A 195 9.30 6.36 -20.19
C LYS A 195 8.66 5.53 -19.08
N VAL A 196 7.41 5.85 -18.73
CA VAL A 196 6.61 5.05 -17.79
C VAL A 196 5.52 4.34 -18.57
N ILE A 197 5.55 3.01 -18.53
CA ILE A 197 4.64 2.12 -19.25
C ILE A 197 3.71 1.46 -18.21
N ALA A 198 2.40 1.58 -18.40
CA ALA A 198 1.41 0.98 -17.53
C ALA A 198 0.69 -0.17 -18.25
N ILE A 199 0.70 -1.36 -17.65
CA ILE A 199 0.06 -2.56 -18.18
C ILE A 199 -1.10 -2.94 -17.25
N GLU A 200 -2.35 -2.79 -17.71
CA GLU A 200 -3.55 -2.96 -16.88
C GLU A 200 -4.76 -3.32 -17.75
N PRO A 201 -5.50 -4.40 -17.42
CA PRO A 201 -6.67 -4.82 -18.20
C PRO A 201 -7.95 -4.01 -17.94
N ASN A 202 -7.98 -3.11 -16.93
CA ASN A 202 -9.14 -2.30 -16.60
C ASN A 202 -9.00 -0.89 -17.16
N ASP A 203 -9.97 -0.44 -17.98
CA ASP A 203 -9.95 0.86 -18.69
C ASP A 203 -9.89 2.06 -17.74
N GLU A 204 -10.63 2.00 -16.63
CA GLU A 204 -10.67 3.11 -15.67
C GLU A 204 -9.32 3.26 -14.96
N ARG A 205 -8.70 2.13 -14.57
CA ARG A 205 -7.37 2.12 -13.96
C ARG A 205 -6.28 2.56 -14.94
N ARG A 206 -6.40 2.18 -16.24
CA ARG A 206 -5.50 2.70 -17.28
C ARG A 206 -5.64 4.22 -17.42
N SER A 207 -6.87 4.73 -17.38
CA SER A 207 -7.13 6.18 -17.42
C SER A 207 -6.52 6.91 -16.21
N LEU A 208 -6.55 6.29 -15.01
CA LEU A 208 -5.88 6.80 -13.83
C LEU A 208 -4.36 6.74 -13.97
N ALA A 209 -3.80 5.69 -14.55
CA ALA A 209 -2.36 5.58 -14.81
C ALA A 209 -1.87 6.70 -15.73
N ALA A 210 -2.65 7.08 -16.77
CA ALA A 210 -2.35 8.24 -17.59
C ALA A 210 -2.31 9.54 -16.76
N LYS A 211 -3.28 9.75 -15.86
CA LYS A 211 -3.30 10.91 -14.95
C LYS A 211 -2.12 10.92 -13.99
N MET A 212 -1.63 9.74 -13.59
CA MET A 212 -0.44 9.60 -12.75
C MET A 212 0.87 9.77 -13.51
N GLY A 213 0.84 9.91 -14.84
CA GLY A 213 2.00 10.21 -15.66
C GLY A 213 2.57 9.04 -16.47
N ALA A 214 1.79 7.99 -16.72
CA ALA A 214 2.18 6.95 -17.68
C ALA A 214 2.18 7.51 -19.12
N ASP A 215 3.24 7.23 -19.88
CA ASP A 215 3.41 7.63 -21.29
C ASP A 215 2.76 6.65 -22.26
N LEU A 216 2.76 5.36 -21.90
CA LEU A 216 2.20 4.27 -22.69
C LEU A 216 1.27 3.43 -21.82
N LEU A 217 0.07 3.17 -22.34
CA LEU A 217 -0.94 2.34 -21.71
C LEU A 217 -1.15 1.09 -22.55
N ILE A 218 -1.01 -0.08 -21.94
CA ILE A 218 -1.14 -1.38 -22.60
C ILE A 218 -2.32 -2.14 -21.97
N ASP A 219 -3.26 -2.57 -22.80
CA ASP A 219 -4.31 -3.52 -22.42
C ASP A 219 -3.85 -4.96 -22.74
N PRO A 220 -3.49 -5.78 -21.75
CA PRO A 220 -3.04 -7.14 -21.99
C PRO A 220 -4.12 -8.09 -22.53
N LYS A 221 -5.37 -7.62 -22.67
CA LYS A 221 -6.46 -8.37 -23.33
C LYS A 221 -6.43 -8.23 -24.84
N THR A 222 -5.89 -7.13 -25.36
CA THR A 222 -5.85 -6.82 -26.79
C THR A 222 -4.45 -6.78 -27.37
N ASP A 223 -3.46 -6.47 -26.54
CA ASP A 223 -2.07 -6.29 -26.93
C ASP A 223 -1.18 -7.37 -26.30
N ASP A 224 -0.09 -7.75 -26.93
CA ASP A 224 0.99 -8.49 -26.28
C ASP A 224 1.87 -7.51 -25.50
N PRO A 225 1.87 -7.56 -24.15
CA PRO A 225 2.65 -6.60 -23.37
C PRO A 225 4.16 -6.71 -23.60
N VAL A 226 4.67 -7.89 -23.93
CA VAL A 226 6.11 -8.09 -24.18
C VAL A 226 6.49 -7.41 -25.49
N GLU A 227 5.75 -7.67 -26.57
CA GLU A 227 5.97 -7.02 -27.88
C GLU A 227 5.85 -5.49 -27.76
N ALA A 228 4.78 -5.00 -27.13
CA ALA A 228 4.52 -3.57 -26.99
C ALA A 228 5.62 -2.83 -26.20
N VAL A 229 6.16 -3.45 -25.13
CA VAL A 229 7.26 -2.86 -24.36
C VAL A 229 8.57 -2.90 -25.15
N LEU A 230 8.88 -4.00 -25.84
CA LEU A 230 10.07 -4.09 -26.67
C LEU A 230 10.04 -3.06 -27.82
N ASP A 231 8.91 -2.91 -28.49
CA ASP A 231 8.75 -1.89 -29.55
C ASP A 231 8.93 -0.46 -28.99
N ALA A 232 8.37 -0.20 -27.80
CA ALA A 232 8.49 1.11 -27.16
C ALA A 232 9.89 1.44 -26.60
N THR A 233 10.80 0.45 -26.59
CA THR A 233 12.16 0.54 -26.02
C THR A 233 13.24 0.09 -27.01
N ASP A 234 12.99 0.17 -28.31
CA ASP A 234 13.92 -0.21 -29.38
C ASP A 234 14.50 -1.62 -29.22
N GLY A 235 13.68 -2.56 -28.74
CA GLY A 235 14.04 -3.97 -28.51
C GLY A 235 14.81 -4.25 -27.21
N ASN A 236 15.10 -3.23 -26.39
CA ASN A 236 15.91 -3.40 -25.17
C ASN A 236 15.09 -3.91 -23.97
N GLY A 237 13.80 -3.62 -23.91
CA GLY A 237 12.93 -3.89 -22.75
C GLY A 237 12.96 -2.79 -21.69
N ALA A 238 12.22 -3.01 -20.58
CA ALA A 238 12.18 -2.09 -19.47
C ALA A 238 13.34 -2.37 -18.49
N GLU A 239 14.10 -1.33 -18.11
CA GLU A 239 15.18 -1.43 -17.12
C GLU A 239 14.64 -1.78 -15.73
N VAL A 240 13.47 -1.25 -15.39
CA VAL A 240 12.79 -1.55 -14.15
C VAL A 240 11.37 -2.05 -14.44
N VAL A 241 11.03 -3.20 -13.86
CA VAL A 241 9.67 -3.76 -13.86
C VAL A 241 9.13 -3.76 -12.44
N LEU A 242 7.96 -3.14 -12.24
CA LEU A 242 7.26 -3.07 -10.98
C LEU A 242 6.00 -3.94 -11.08
N GLU A 243 6.07 -5.14 -10.54
CA GLU A 243 4.98 -6.11 -10.59
C GLU A 243 4.08 -5.95 -9.34
N MET A 244 2.87 -5.45 -9.56
CA MET A 244 1.91 -5.08 -8.54
C MET A 244 0.61 -5.89 -8.62
N SER A 245 0.48 -6.77 -9.61
CA SER A 245 -0.76 -7.51 -9.88
C SER A 245 -0.86 -8.84 -9.13
N GLY A 246 0.27 -9.51 -8.91
CA GLY A 246 0.31 -10.89 -8.43
C GLY A 246 -0.21 -11.93 -9.43
N ASN A 247 -0.49 -11.53 -10.68
CA ASN A 247 -0.95 -12.47 -11.69
C ASN A 247 0.21 -13.30 -12.26
N ALA A 248 0.09 -14.62 -12.24
CA ALA A 248 1.16 -15.52 -12.66
C ALA A 248 1.63 -15.29 -14.12
N THR A 249 0.69 -15.02 -15.05
CA THR A 249 1.01 -14.70 -16.45
C THR A 249 1.71 -13.34 -16.55
N ALA A 250 1.28 -12.35 -15.78
CA ALA A 250 1.89 -11.02 -15.75
C ALA A 250 3.32 -11.05 -15.17
N ILE A 251 3.58 -11.92 -14.20
CA ILE A 251 4.93 -12.15 -13.65
C ILE A 251 5.85 -12.75 -14.73
N ASP A 252 5.39 -13.77 -15.49
CA ASP A 252 6.14 -14.34 -16.62
C ASP A 252 6.41 -13.28 -17.68
N GLN A 253 5.38 -12.55 -18.12
CA GLN A 253 5.54 -11.44 -19.06
C GLN A 253 6.53 -10.39 -18.56
N GLY A 254 6.45 -10.03 -17.27
CA GLY A 254 7.35 -9.07 -16.62
C GLY A 254 8.82 -9.47 -16.72
N THR A 255 9.15 -10.75 -16.52
CA THR A 255 10.53 -11.23 -16.70
C THR A 255 10.96 -11.26 -18.16
N ARG A 256 10.03 -11.47 -19.10
CA ARG A 256 10.33 -11.48 -20.54
C ARG A 256 10.59 -10.08 -21.09
N LEU A 257 9.78 -9.08 -20.69
CA LEU A 257 9.93 -7.69 -21.12
C LEU A 257 11.02 -6.92 -20.34
N LEU A 258 11.61 -7.53 -19.28
CA LEU A 258 12.70 -6.96 -18.53
C LEU A 258 13.98 -6.86 -19.40
N ALA A 259 14.67 -5.74 -19.36
CA ALA A 259 15.95 -5.52 -20.02
C ALA A 259 17.05 -6.44 -19.45
N ARG A 260 18.13 -6.66 -20.20
CA ARG A 260 19.33 -7.33 -19.67
C ARG A 260 20.00 -6.44 -18.61
N GLY A 261 20.34 -7.02 -17.48
CA GLY A 261 20.86 -6.28 -16.31
C GLY A 261 19.76 -5.56 -15.50
N GLY A 262 18.53 -5.59 -15.97
CA GLY A 262 17.41 -4.90 -15.36
C GLY A 262 16.96 -5.47 -14.03
N ARG A 263 16.05 -4.75 -13.36
CA ARG A 263 15.50 -5.10 -12.06
C ARG A 263 13.98 -5.30 -12.12
N MET A 264 13.51 -6.39 -11.52
CA MET A 264 12.08 -6.61 -11.30
C MET A 264 11.76 -6.64 -9.81
N SER A 265 10.86 -5.75 -9.35
CA SER A 265 10.31 -5.78 -8.00
C SER A 265 8.98 -6.49 -8.00
N LEU A 266 8.87 -7.57 -7.23
CA LEU A 266 7.65 -8.37 -7.04
C LEU A 266 6.99 -7.97 -5.72
N LEU A 267 5.82 -7.36 -5.79
CA LEU A 267 5.02 -6.97 -4.63
C LEU A 267 3.63 -7.62 -4.66
N GLY A 268 3.05 -7.80 -5.84
CA GLY A 268 1.80 -8.54 -6.00
C GLY A 268 1.94 -9.98 -5.48
N LEU A 269 0.92 -10.48 -4.78
CA LEU A 269 0.92 -11.84 -4.21
C LEU A 269 0.18 -12.78 -5.16
N PRO A 270 0.85 -13.76 -5.77
CA PRO A 270 0.18 -14.73 -6.62
C PRO A 270 -0.62 -15.74 -5.78
N ASP A 271 -1.74 -16.21 -6.34
CA ASP A 271 -2.61 -17.20 -5.68
C ASP A 271 -1.98 -18.60 -5.61
N GLY A 272 -0.86 -18.82 -6.29
CA GLY A 272 -0.19 -20.13 -6.35
C GLY A 272 1.22 -20.07 -6.94
N PRO A 273 1.86 -21.22 -7.17
CA PRO A 273 3.19 -21.28 -7.75
C PRO A 273 3.26 -20.63 -9.15
N VAL A 274 4.35 -19.92 -9.41
CA VAL A 274 4.65 -19.31 -10.73
C VAL A 274 5.81 -20.06 -11.36
N THR A 275 5.66 -20.43 -12.62
CA THR A 275 6.72 -21.10 -13.41
C THR A 275 7.43 -20.07 -14.28
N LEU A 276 8.76 -20.07 -14.24
CA LEU A 276 9.63 -19.21 -15.05
C LEU A 276 10.72 -20.04 -15.72
N ASP A 277 11.10 -19.66 -16.93
CA ASP A 277 12.35 -20.14 -17.55
C ASP A 277 13.53 -19.37 -16.97
N LEU A 278 14.18 -19.96 -15.96
CA LEU A 278 15.28 -19.30 -15.28
C LEU A 278 16.49 -19.02 -16.19
N ASN A 279 16.72 -19.85 -17.22
CA ASN A 279 17.86 -19.65 -18.11
C ASN A 279 17.68 -18.35 -18.92
N ASP A 280 16.57 -18.27 -19.65
CA ASP A 280 16.37 -17.16 -20.61
C ASP A 280 15.87 -15.89 -19.93
N GLN A 281 15.03 -16.04 -18.88
CA GLN A 281 14.38 -14.90 -18.26
C GLN A 281 15.17 -14.26 -17.11
N VAL A 282 16.10 -15.01 -16.49
CA VAL A 282 16.84 -14.55 -15.32
C VAL A 282 18.35 -14.62 -15.55
N ILE A 283 18.91 -15.82 -15.80
CA ILE A 283 20.37 -16.04 -15.81
C ILE A 283 21.03 -15.33 -17.00
N PHE A 284 20.55 -15.57 -18.22
CA PHE A 284 21.13 -14.97 -19.42
C PHE A 284 20.82 -13.48 -19.59
N LYS A 285 19.88 -12.97 -18.78
CA LYS A 285 19.64 -11.53 -18.67
C LYS A 285 20.47 -10.88 -17.55
N GLU A 286 21.09 -11.66 -16.65
CA GLU A 286 21.70 -11.14 -15.42
C GLU A 286 20.69 -10.29 -14.62
N ALA A 287 19.41 -10.76 -14.56
CA ALA A 287 18.31 -10.04 -14.00
C ALA A 287 18.34 -10.02 -12.47
N ARG A 288 17.94 -8.91 -11.88
CA ARG A 288 17.78 -8.75 -10.43
C ARG A 288 16.30 -8.87 -10.05
N ILE A 289 15.93 -9.94 -9.37
CA ILE A 289 14.54 -10.16 -8.91
C ILE A 289 14.47 -9.87 -7.42
N LEU A 290 13.65 -8.88 -7.04
CA LEU A 290 13.48 -8.43 -5.66
C LEU A 290 12.08 -8.76 -5.15
N GLY A 291 11.97 -9.55 -4.09
CA GLY A 291 10.73 -9.69 -3.33
C GLY A 291 10.55 -8.48 -2.41
N ILE A 292 9.41 -7.83 -2.50
CA ILE A 292 9.08 -6.63 -1.71
C ILE A 292 7.93 -6.96 -0.75
N THR A 293 8.10 -6.62 0.52
CA THR A 293 7.02 -6.71 1.51
C THR A 293 7.02 -5.47 2.40
N GLY A 294 5.85 -4.87 2.54
CA GLY A 294 5.66 -3.70 3.40
C GLY A 294 6.58 -2.53 3.05
N ARG A 295 6.98 -1.80 4.05
CA ARG A 295 7.75 -0.56 4.00
C ARG A 295 8.99 -0.70 4.89
N GLN A 296 10.15 -0.28 4.43
CA GLN A 296 11.34 -0.24 5.30
C GLN A 296 11.12 0.79 6.41
N MET A 297 10.96 0.33 7.63
CA MET A 297 10.75 1.18 8.81
C MET A 297 12.07 1.85 9.25
N PHE A 298 12.18 3.21 9.30
CA PHE A 298 11.17 4.18 8.87
C PHE A 298 11.69 4.97 7.67
N ARG A 299 12.70 4.43 6.97
CA ARG A 299 13.31 5.05 5.78
C ARG A 299 12.25 5.35 4.72
N THR A 300 11.38 4.40 4.44
CA THR A 300 10.31 4.57 3.44
C THR A 300 9.31 5.64 3.85
N TRP A 301 9.02 5.78 5.14
CA TRP A 301 8.15 6.83 5.67
C TRP A 301 8.72 8.23 5.43
N GLN A 302 10.03 8.40 5.64
CA GLN A 302 10.71 9.65 5.33
C GLN A 302 10.63 9.99 3.84
N GLN A 303 10.86 9.00 2.97
CA GLN A 303 10.75 9.17 1.51
C GLN A 303 9.32 9.52 1.09
N THR A 304 8.33 8.79 1.62
CA THR A 304 6.89 9.05 1.42
C THR A 304 6.52 10.48 1.80
N THR A 305 6.88 10.89 3.02
CA THR A 305 6.62 12.26 3.49
C THR A 305 7.25 13.29 2.55
N THR A 306 8.49 13.10 2.14
CA THR A 306 9.18 14.03 1.23
C THR A 306 8.48 14.15 -0.12
N LEU A 307 8.11 13.02 -0.74
CA LEU A 307 7.45 13.02 -2.05
C LEU A 307 6.10 13.74 -2.02
N LEU A 308 5.32 13.53 -0.94
CA LEU A 308 4.00 14.14 -0.79
C LEU A 308 4.07 15.61 -0.37
N SER A 309 4.86 15.95 0.66
CA SER A 309 4.94 17.32 1.19
C SER A 309 5.56 18.32 0.21
N THR A 310 6.45 17.86 -0.66
CA THR A 310 7.05 18.70 -1.70
C THR A 310 6.20 18.80 -2.98
N GLY A 311 5.06 18.09 -3.04
CA GLY A 311 4.22 18.05 -4.24
C GLY A 311 4.86 17.35 -5.44
N ARG A 312 5.92 16.55 -5.23
CA ARG A 312 6.57 15.81 -6.34
C ARG A 312 5.68 14.72 -6.90
N VAL A 313 4.81 14.15 -6.09
CA VAL A 313 3.79 13.19 -6.51
C VAL A 313 2.44 13.67 -6.01
N ASP A 314 1.52 13.95 -6.94
CA ASP A 314 0.12 14.20 -6.62
C ASP A 314 -0.64 12.86 -6.67
N ILE A 315 -1.13 12.42 -5.51
CA ILE A 315 -1.89 11.18 -5.36
C ILE A 315 -3.41 11.38 -5.37
N SER A 316 -3.87 12.63 -5.53
CA SER A 316 -5.30 12.96 -5.55
C SER A 316 -6.10 12.14 -6.57
N PRO A 317 -5.58 11.85 -7.80
CA PRO A 317 -6.32 11.04 -8.76
C PRO A 317 -6.59 9.60 -8.29
N VAL A 318 -5.79 9.07 -7.35
CA VAL A 318 -5.92 7.71 -6.86
C VAL A 318 -7.01 7.60 -5.78
N ILE A 319 -7.35 8.70 -5.10
CA ILE A 319 -8.42 8.73 -4.09
C ILE A 319 -9.74 9.01 -4.78
N THR A 320 -10.43 7.94 -5.18
CA THR A 320 -11.61 8.03 -6.05
C THR A 320 -12.92 8.22 -5.30
N HIS A 321 -13.05 7.67 -4.10
CA HIS A 321 -14.32 7.67 -3.36
C HIS A 321 -14.12 7.98 -1.87
N ARG A 322 -15.14 8.55 -1.26
CA ARG A 322 -15.17 8.96 0.15
C ARG A 322 -16.51 8.64 0.76
N PHE A 323 -16.52 7.93 1.89
CA PHE A 323 -17.74 7.54 2.60
C PHE A 323 -17.62 7.83 4.10
N PRO A 324 -18.71 8.22 4.76
CA PRO A 324 -18.76 8.15 6.22
C PRO A 324 -18.81 6.67 6.67
N LEU A 325 -18.33 6.38 7.86
CA LEU A 325 -18.25 5.00 8.38
C LEU A 325 -19.59 4.29 8.45
N ASP A 326 -20.69 5.00 8.65
CA ASP A 326 -22.05 4.45 8.67
C ASP A 326 -22.56 3.96 7.30
N ARG A 327 -21.84 4.31 6.22
CA ARG A 327 -22.07 3.80 4.87
C ARG A 327 -20.99 2.78 4.47
N PHE A 328 -20.48 2.02 5.42
CA PHE A 328 -19.39 1.07 5.17
C PHE A 328 -19.74 0.01 4.13
N GLU A 329 -20.98 -0.48 4.09
CA GLU A 329 -21.38 -1.49 3.09
C GLU A 329 -21.18 -0.98 1.68
N GLU A 330 -21.65 0.23 1.37
CA GLU A 330 -21.44 0.87 0.06
C GLU A 330 -19.94 1.13 -0.22
N ALA A 331 -19.17 1.50 0.81
CA ALA A 331 -17.75 1.72 0.69
C ALA A 331 -17.01 0.43 0.31
N PHE A 332 -17.36 -0.71 0.95
CA PHE A 332 -16.77 -2.02 0.66
C PHE A 332 -17.21 -2.55 -0.71
N GLU A 333 -18.49 -2.41 -1.07
CA GLU A 333 -19.00 -2.75 -2.40
C GLU A 333 -18.27 -1.94 -3.49
N THR A 334 -18.10 -0.63 -3.28
CA THR A 334 -17.36 0.24 -4.20
C THR A 334 -15.90 -0.19 -4.32
N ALA A 335 -15.23 -0.49 -3.22
CA ALA A 335 -13.84 -0.95 -3.23
C ALA A 335 -13.68 -2.30 -3.96
N ALA A 336 -14.66 -3.20 -3.83
CA ALA A 336 -14.67 -4.51 -4.49
C ALA A 336 -15.05 -4.46 -5.97
N SER A 337 -15.75 -3.41 -6.43
CA SER A 337 -16.33 -3.31 -7.77
C SER A 337 -15.31 -3.32 -8.93
N GLY A 338 -14.03 -3.00 -8.65
CA GLY A 338 -13.01 -2.76 -9.67
C GLY A 338 -13.04 -1.36 -10.31
N HIS A 339 -14.09 -0.54 -10.04
CA HIS A 339 -14.25 0.83 -10.55
C HIS A 339 -13.61 1.88 -9.62
N ALA A 340 -13.17 1.49 -8.44
CA ALA A 340 -12.46 2.36 -7.51
C ALA A 340 -10.96 2.06 -7.49
N ALA A 341 -10.14 3.09 -7.22
CA ALA A 341 -8.76 2.89 -6.81
C ALA A 341 -8.68 2.92 -5.27
N LYS A 342 -8.60 4.06 -4.61
CA LYS A 342 -8.67 4.16 -3.15
C LYS A 342 -10.02 4.69 -2.69
N VAL A 343 -10.58 4.01 -1.71
CA VAL A 343 -11.82 4.39 -1.00
C VAL A 343 -11.45 4.80 0.41
N ILE A 344 -11.78 6.04 0.77
CA ILE A 344 -11.54 6.61 2.10
C ILE A 344 -12.82 6.50 2.93
N VAL A 345 -12.68 6.15 4.20
CA VAL A 345 -13.76 6.09 5.19
C VAL A 345 -13.48 7.06 6.33
N PHE A 346 -14.48 7.83 6.73
CA PHE A 346 -14.40 8.80 7.82
C PHE A 346 -15.19 8.31 9.03
N PRO A 347 -14.53 7.91 10.13
CA PRO A 347 -15.23 7.40 11.31
C PRO A 347 -15.97 8.48 12.11
N GLY A 348 -15.48 9.73 12.11
CA GLY A 348 -16.07 10.84 12.88
C GLY A 348 -17.14 11.62 12.11
N ALA A 349 -18.14 12.16 12.84
CA ALA A 349 -19.27 12.89 12.27
C ALA A 349 -18.95 14.27 11.65
N ASN A 350 -17.68 14.75 11.66
CA ASN A 350 -17.30 16.15 11.37
C ASN A 350 -16.50 16.35 10.08
N HIS A 351 -16.69 15.57 9.02
CA HIS A 351 -15.98 15.77 7.75
C HIS A 351 -16.86 16.32 6.62
N GLN A 352 -17.59 17.42 6.91
CA GLN A 352 -18.07 18.35 5.88
C GLN A 352 -17.43 19.73 6.11
N ARG A 353 -16.10 19.84 5.90
CA ARG A 353 -15.48 21.17 5.67
C ARG A 353 -14.18 20.98 4.90
#